data_5f2ffbc0e4dbb7e8244334da6c89f8ed
#
_entry.id   5f2ffbc0e4dbb7e8244334da6c89f8ed
#
_cell.length_a   1.000
_cell.length_b   1.000
_cell.length_c   1.000
_cell.angle_alpha   90.00
_cell.angle_beta   90.00
_cell.angle_gamma   90.00
#
_symmetry.space_group_name_H-M   'P 1'
#
loop_
_entity.id
_entity.type
_entity.pdbx_description
1 polymer ?
#
loop_
_entity_poly.entity_id
_entity_poly.type
_entity_poly.pdbx_seq_one_letter_code
_entity_poly.pdbx_strand_id
1 'polypeptide(L)'
;MTAFLSPVLARILAGLALGLACTSAPAQAGAQEAPPSFHFVALGDLPYGAPAQSYPAYRQLIDRINLHRPAFSIHVGDIKSGSTQCSDEEFARQLEHFQRFAGAVVYTPGDNEWTDCHRTSNGGYDPLERLASLRRVFFAGPGSLGQVPLALERQPQLMPAFARYVENQRWLHQGVGFATVHIVGSNNALESRSAQAAAEFFERDQANIAWIKAAFDWAQAQQARALVLAFQADVFETRSAYEDFPGWSGFKRSIEDTLLPLAAQWGKPVLVIHGDSHQFRVDQPFALRKAPLRNVTRLIVPGASDVRAVRVEVRASGQFAFELIDSQ
;
A
#
# COMPACT_ATOMS: atom_id res chain seq x y z
N MET A 1 -18.59 9.02 98.50
CA MET A 1 -19.97 8.68 98.97
C MET A 1 -20.61 7.85 97.84
N THR A 2 -20.65 6.59 98.19
CA THR A 2 -21.78 5.66 98.10
C THR A 2 -22.44 5.58 96.75
N ALA A 3 -22.20 4.49 95.99
CA ALA A 3 -22.87 3.19 96.06
C ALA A 3 -24.22 3.23 95.27
N PHE A 4 -24.40 2.41 94.32
CA PHE A 4 -25.23 1.21 94.38
C PHE A 4 -25.19 0.38 93.09
N LEU A 5 -25.02 -0.89 93.37
CA LEU A 5 -25.14 -2.02 92.45
C LEU A 5 -26.59 -2.23 91.96
N SER A 6 -26.81 -2.78 90.78
CA SER A 6 -27.33 -4.15 90.66
C SER A 6 -27.79 -4.48 89.20
N PRO A 7 -27.94 -5.78 88.93
CA PRO A 7 -27.73 -6.35 87.60
C PRO A 7 -29.06 -6.67 86.94
N VAL A 8 -29.05 -7.17 85.68
CA VAL A 8 -29.93 -8.26 85.22
C VAL A 8 -29.95 -8.44 83.73
N LEU A 9 -29.83 -9.68 83.38
CA LEU A 9 -30.27 -10.47 82.24
C LEU A 9 -29.46 -10.47 80.95
N ALA A 10 -28.71 -11.54 80.87
CA ALA A 10 -28.29 -12.17 79.61
C ALA A 10 -29.53 -12.61 78.76
N ARG A 11 -29.54 -12.20 77.51
CA ARG A 11 -30.33 -12.89 76.50
C ARG A 11 -29.38 -13.31 75.38
N ILE A 12 -29.22 -14.63 75.23
CA ILE A 12 -28.54 -15.32 74.15
C ILE A 12 -29.41 -15.22 72.92
N LEU A 13 -28.93 -14.53 71.87
CA LEU A 13 -29.48 -14.60 70.56
C LEU A 13 -28.45 -15.31 69.68
N ALA A 14 -28.74 -16.58 69.35
CA ALA A 14 -28.02 -17.34 68.34
C ALA A 14 -28.39 -16.77 66.96
N GLY A 15 -27.45 -15.97 66.39
CA GLY A 15 -27.55 -15.49 65.00
C GLY A 15 -26.96 -16.52 64.04
N LEU A 16 -27.82 -17.13 63.23
CA LEU A 16 -27.43 -17.98 62.11
C LEU A 16 -26.74 -17.09 61.05
N ALA A 17 -25.41 -17.19 60.93
CA ALA A 17 -24.65 -16.58 59.84
C ALA A 17 -24.80 -17.45 58.60
N LEU A 18 -25.71 -17.08 57.68
CA LEU A 18 -25.72 -17.62 56.32
C LEU A 18 -24.53 -17.04 55.57
N GLY A 19 -23.47 -17.84 55.39
CA GLY A 19 -22.34 -17.51 54.55
C GLY A 19 -22.76 -17.60 53.06
N LEU A 20 -22.97 -16.44 52.41
CA LEU A 20 -23.03 -16.37 50.96
C LEU A 20 -21.62 -16.65 50.42
N ALA A 21 -21.40 -17.89 49.96
CA ALA A 21 -20.24 -18.21 49.15
C ALA A 21 -20.42 -17.61 47.75
N CYS A 22 -19.85 -16.43 47.48
CA CYS A 22 -19.70 -15.92 46.12
C CYS A 22 -18.73 -16.82 45.38
N THR A 23 -19.24 -17.78 44.61
CA THR A 23 -18.46 -18.52 43.60
C THR A 23 -18.22 -17.56 42.46
N SER A 24 -17.06 -16.89 42.44
CA SER A 24 -16.57 -16.19 41.22
C SER A 24 -16.27 -17.26 40.15
N ALA A 25 -17.19 -17.43 39.22
CA ALA A 25 -16.88 -18.18 37.99
C ALA A 25 -15.72 -17.48 37.26
N PRO A 26 -14.69 -18.21 36.85
CA PRO A 26 -13.64 -17.63 36.01
C PRO A 26 -14.29 -17.10 34.75
N ALA A 27 -14.14 -15.80 34.47
CA ALA A 27 -14.48 -15.22 33.20
C ALA A 27 -13.69 -16.00 32.13
N GLN A 28 -14.36 -16.82 31.34
CA GLN A 28 -13.77 -17.40 30.13
C GLN A 28 -13.37 -16.22 29.26
N ALA A 29 -12.06 -15.97 29.17
CA ALA A 29 -11.51 -15.12 28.14
C ALA A 29 -11.96 -15.72 26.80
N GLY A 30 -12.95 -15.09 26.17
CA GLY A 30 -13.44 -15.54 24.86
C GLY A 30 -12.23 -15.66 23.93
N ALA A 31 -12.01 -16.85 23.41
CA ALA A 31 -11.00 -17.06 22.39
C ALA A 31 -11.34 -16.11 21.24
N GLN A 32 -10.52 -15.09 21.06
CA GLN A 32 -10.69 -14.11 19.99
C GLN A 32 -10.51 -14.89 18.68
N GLU A 33 -11.59 -15.10 17.95
CA GLU A 33 -11.53 -15.80 16.67
C GLU A 33 -10.44 -15.19 15.80
N ALA A 34 -9.55 -16.03 15.26
CA ALA A 34 -8.51 -15.57 14.37
C ALA A 34 -9.17 -14.83 13.18
N PRO A 35 -8.68 -13.65 12.80
CA PRO A 35 -9.27 -12.92 11.70
C PRO A 35 -9.30 -13.78 10.43
N PRO A 36 -10.38 -13.73 9.63
CA PRO A 36 -10.49 -14.56 8.44
C PRO A 36 -9.38 -14.25 7.42
N SER A 37 -9.03 -15.23 6.60
CA SER A 37 -8.20 -15.01 5.42
C SER A 37 -9.01 -14.27 4.36
N PHE A 38 -8.34 -13.43 3.57
CA PHE A 38 -8.93 -12.75 2.42
C PHE A 38 -7.89 -12.67 1.30
N HIS A 39 -8.32 -12.27 0.11
CA HIS A 39 -7.38 -12.02 -0.98
C HIS A 39 -7.67 -10.68 -1.65
N PHE A 40 -6.62 -10.09 -2.17
CA PHE A 40 -6.65 -8.94 -3.07
C PHE A 40 -5.82 -9.27 -4.32
N VAL A 41 -5.86 -8.42 -5.35
CA VAL A 41 -5.08 -8.59 -6.56
C VAL A 41 -4.08 -7.45 -6.70
N ALA A 42 -2.86 -7.79 -7.11
CA ALA A 42 -1.80 -6.84 -7.46
C ALA A 42 -1.49 -6.95 -8.96
N LEU A 43 -1.38 -5.81 -9.64
CA LEU A 43 -1.00 -5.70 -11.04
C LEU A 43 -0.34 -4.34 -11.30
N GLY A 44 0.33 -4.19 -12.43
CA GLY A 44 0.97 -2.96 -12.90
C GLY A 44 1.57 -3.17 -14.27
N ASP A 45 2.26 -2.15 -14.81
CA ASP A 45 2.99 -2.22 -16.06
C ASP A 45 2.14 -2.75 -17.25
N LEU A 46 0.86 -2.39 -17.26
CA LEU A 46 -0.18 -2.81 -18.22
C LEU A 46 -1.19 -1.68 -18.48
N PRO A 47 -1.70 -1.57 -19.73
CA PRO A 47 -1.37 -2.36 -20.94
C PRO A 47 -0.16 -1.80 -21.69
N TYR A 48 0.73 -2.66 -22.17
CA TYR A 48 1.88 -2.26 -22.97
C TYR A 48 1.76 -2.72 -24.42
N GLY A 49 2.25 -1.91 -25.37
CA GLY A 49 2.24 -2.20 -26.79
C GLY A 49 1.12 -1.49 -27.55
N ALA A 50 0.93 -1.89 -28.81
CA ALA A 50 -0.06 -1.26 -29.67
C ALA A 50 -1.49 -1.49 -29.14
N PRO A 51 -2.33 -0.44 -29.05
CA PRO A 51 -3.67 -0.53 -28.45
C PRO A 51 -4.57 -1.64 -29.04
N ALA A 52 -4.43 -1.92 -30.33
CA ALA A 52 -5.24 -2.95 -31.01
C ALA A 52 -5.00 -4.36 -30.44
N GLN A 53 -3.80 -4.65 -29.94
CA GLN A 53 -3.42 -5.93 -29.35
C GLN A 53 -3.48 -5.89 -27.80
N SER A 54 -2.91 -4.86 -27.20
CA SER A 54 -2.72 -4.79 -25.75
C SER A 54 -4.01 -4.54 -24.98
N TYR A 55 -4.91 -3.69 -25.50
CA TYR A 55 -6.14 -3.37 -24.79
C TYR A 55 -7.14 -4.52 -24.70
N PRO A 56 -7.37 -5.34 -25.77
CA PRO A 56 -8.21 -6.53 -25.63
C PRO A 56 -7.66 -7.51 -24.59
N ALA A 57 -6.35 -7.80 -24.60
CA ALA A 57 -5.72 -8.69 -23.64
C ALA A 57 -5.84 -8.17 -22.19
N TYR A 58 -5.61 -6.87 -21.98
CA TYR A 58 -5.77 -6.24 -20.67
C TYR A 58 -7.22 -6.27 -20.17
N ARG A 59 -8.20 -6.02 -21.06
CA ARG A 59 -9.61 -6.15 -20.69
C ARG A 59 -9.99 -7.58 -20.30
N GLN A 60 -9.46 -8.58 -21.01
CA GLN A 60 -9.66 -9.99 -20.64
C GLN A 60 -9.08 -10.28 -19.25
N LEU A 61 -7.87 -9.76 -18.95
CA LEU A 61 -7.29 -9.89 -17.61
C LEU A 61 -8.21 -9.25 -16.54
N ILE A 62 -8.74 -8.05 -16.78
CA ILE A 62 -9.68 -7.40 -15.86
C ILE A 62 -10.94 -8.27 -15.64
N ASP A 63 -11.48 -8.86 -16.72
CA ASP A 63 -12.63 -9.74 -16.62
C ASP A 63 -12.32 -11.00 -15.78
N ARG A 64 -11.13 -11.56 -15.92
CA ARG A 64 -10.65 -12.68 -15.09
C ARG A 64 -10.50 -12.25 -13.62
N ILE A 65 -9.90 -11.09 -13.35
CA ILE A 65 -9.80 -10.52 -11.99
C ILE A 65 -11.20 -10.38 -11.37
N ASN A 66 -12.17 -9.86 -12.12
CA ASN A 66 -13.55 -9.70 -11.64
C ASN A 66 -14.20 -11.04 -11.25
N LEU A 67 -13.88 -12.15 -11.94
CA LEU A 67 -14.36 -13.49 -11.58
C LEU A 67 -13.79 -13.99 -10.25
N HIS A 68 -12.56 -13.60 -9.90
CA HIS A 68 -11.96 -13.93 -8.61
C HIS A 68 -12.57 -13.16 -7.43
N ARG A 69 -13.35 -12.10 -7.68
CA ARG A 69 -14.01 -11.28 -6.64
C ARG A 69 -13.06 -10.87 -5.51
N PRO A 70 -11.92 -10.24 -5.81
CA PRO A 70 -10.99 -9.79 -4.77
C PRO A 70 -11.65 -8.73 -3.87
N ALA A 71 -11.16 -8.60 -2.64
CA ALA A 71 -11.59 -7.52 -1.75
C ALA A 71 -11.35 -6.14 -2.38
N PHE A 72 -10.26 -6.00 -3.12
CA PHE A 72 -9.88 -4.86 -3.97
C PHE A 72 -8.70 -5.26 -4.85
N SER A 73 -8.34 -4.41 -5.81
CA SER A 73 -7.11 -4.53 -6.60
C SER A 73 -6.17 -3.35 -6.31
N ILE A 74 -4.85 -3.57 -6.42
CA ILE A 74 -3.82 -2.54 -6.35
C ILE A 74 -3.11 -2.51 -7.70
N HIS A 75 -3.10 -1.36 -8.36
CA HIS A 75 -2.35 -1.12 -9.60
C HIS A 75 -1.13 -0.25 -9.28
N VAL A 76 0.06 -0.79 -9.44
CA VAL A 76 1.32 -0.14 -9.05
C VAL A 76 1.91 0.79 -10.11
N GLY A 77 1.09 1.32 -11.00
CA GLY A 77 1.57 2.29 -11.99
C GLY A 77 1.91 1.68 -13.35
N ASP A 78 2.49 2.50 -14.20
CA ASP A 78 2.80 2.18 -15.58
C ASP A 78 1.58 1.69 -16.36
N ILE A 79 0.56 2.57 -16.37
CA ILE A 79 -0.72 2.34 -17.07
C ILE A 79 -0.60 2.43 -18.58
N LYS A 80 0.57 2.72 -19.10
CA LYS A 80 0.96 2.73 -20.52
C LYS A 80 2.46 2.44 -20.64
N SER A 81 2.89 2.00 -21.80
CA SER A 81 4.32 1.76 -22.05
C SER A 81 5.13 3.06 -22.13
N GLY A 82 6.45 2.97 -21.88
CA GLY A 82 7.41 4.06 -22.06
C GLY A 82 7.56 4.57 -23.51
N SER A 83 6.75 4.10 -24.46
CA SER A 83 6.69 4.56 -25.86
C SER A 83 5.28 4.94 -26.31
N THR A 84 4.27 4.85 -25.44
CA THR A 84 2.91 5.33 -25.71
C THR A 84 2.81 6.81 -25.34
N GLN A 85 2.11 7.60 -26.14
CA GLN A 85 1.96 9.04 -25.89
C GLN A 85 1.24 9.32 -24.56
N CYS A 86 1.70 10.35 -23.84
CA CYS A 86 1.08 10.80 -22.59
C CYS A 86 -0.07 11.79 -22.85
N SER A 87 -0.93 11.51 -23.85
CA SER A 87 -2.02 12.41 -24.19
C SER A 87 -3.20 12.31 -23.22
N ASP A 88 -4.07 13.33 -23.21
CA ASP A 88 -5.29 13.32 -22.40
C ASP A 88 -6.25 12.20 -22.87
N GLU A 89 -6.26 11.88 -24.16
CA GLU A 89 -7.05 10.77 -24.71
C GLU A 89 -6.54 9.42 -24.19
N GLU A 90 -5.22 9.29 -24.02
CA GLU A 90 -4.64 8.08 -23.42
C GLU A 90 -5.04 7.94 -21.95
N PHE A 91 -4.95 9.01 -21.18
CA PHE A 91 -5.40 8.99 -19.79
C PHE A 91 -6.89 8.68 -19.65
N ALA A 92 -7.73 9.21 -20.54
CA ALA A 92 -9.15 8.90 -20.56
C ALA A 92 -9.40 7.39 -20.83
N ARG A 93 -8.68 6.79 -21.81
CA ARG A 93 -8.76 5.35 -22.09
C ARG A 93 -8.32 4.49 -20.91
N GLN A 94 -7.25 4.89 -20.23
CA GLN A 94 -6.80 4.16 -19.03
C GLN A 94 -7.79 4.27 -17.88
N LEU A 95 -8.44 5.43 -17.71
CA LEU A 95 -9.52 5.58 -16.75
C LEU A 95 -10.71 4.66 -17.07
N GLU A 96 -11.08 4.50 -18.36
CA GLU A 96 -12.12 3.55 -18.78
C GLU A 96 -11.74 2.09 -18.42
N HIS A 97 -10.46 1.72 -18.54
CA HIS A 97 -9.99 0.41 -18.09
C HIS A 97 -10.16 0.24 -16.56
N PHE A 98 -9.81 1.23 -15.76
CA PHE A 98 -10.04 1.18 -14.33
C PHE A 98 -11.54 1.07 -13.96
N GLN A 99 -12.41 1.74 -14.70
CA GLN A 99 -13.86 1.64 -14.49
C GLN A 99 -14.45 0.27 -14.85
N ARG A 100 -13.70 -0.58 -15.57
CA ARG A 100 -14.10 -1.96 -15.88
C ARG A 100 -13.93 -2.92 -14.71
N PHE A 101 -13.14 -2.59 -13.70
CA PHE A 101 -13.03 -3.40 -12.49
C PHE A 101 -14.36 -3.34 -11.70
N ALA A 102 -14.96 -4.51 -11.44
CA ALA A 102 -16.21 -4.60 -10.71
C ALA A 102 -16.08 -4.17 -9.24
N GLY A 103 -14.91 -4.40 -8.63
CA GLY A 103 -14.54 -3.95 -7.29
C GLY A 103 -13.71 -2.68 -7.29
N ALA A 104 -13.15 -2.34 -6.12
CA ALA A 104 -12.24 -1.22 -5.93
C ALA A 104 -10.89 -1.46 -6.61
N VAL A 105 -10.30 -0.40 -7.19
CA VAL A 105 -8.90 -0.38 -7.64
C VAL A 105 -8.21 0.80 -7.00
N VAL A 106 -7.18 0.54 -6.21
CA VAL A 106 -6.28 1.56 -5.68
C VAL A 106 -5.08 1.67 -6.60
N TYR A 107 -4.82 2.88 -7.08
CA TYR A 107 -3.77 3.16 -8.06
C TYR A 107 -2.70 4.05 -7.46
N THR A 108 -1.44 3.80 -7.82
CA THR A 108 -0.30 4.68 -7.59
C THR A 108 0.44 4.90 -8.91
N PRO A 109 0.90 6.13 -9.24
CA PRO A 109 1.56 6.41 -10.52
C PRO A 109 2.89 5.69 -10.69
N GLY A 110 3.20 5.34 -11.95
CA GLY A 110 4.53 4.96 -12.38
C GLY A 110 5.27 6.11 -13.08
N ASP A 111 6.45 5.84 -13.63
CA ASP A 111 7.25 6.84 -14.33
C ASP A 111 6.77 7.05 -15.79
N ASN A 112 6.22 6.03 -16.43
CA ASN A 112 5.80 6.11 -17.81
C ASN A 112 4.66 7.11 -18.07
N GLU A 113 3.81 7.36 -17.11
CA GLU A 113 2.69 8.29 -17.27
C GLU A 113 2.99 9.73 -16.92
N TRP A 114 4.21 10.06 -16.45
CA TRP A 114 4.57 11.45 -16.23
C TRP A 114 6.07 11.76 -16.41
N THR A 115 7.02 11.11 -15.69
CA THR A 115 8.44 11.44 -15.76
C THR A 115 8.97 11.28 -17.18
N ASP A 116 8.59 10.21 -17.85
CA ASP A 116 9.05 9.82 -19.18
C ASP A 116 8.32 10.55 -20.31
N CYS A 117 7.30 11.32 -19.99
CA CYS A 117 6.50 12.02 -20.99
C CYS A 117 7.27 13.08 -21.80
N HIS A 118 8.43 13.53 -21.29
CA HIS A 118 9.34 14.43 -22.03
C HIS A 118 9.99 13.78 -23.26
N ARG A 119 10.03 12.45 -23.31
CA ARG A 119 10.60 11.72 -24.45
C ARG A 119 9.77 11.95 -25.71
N THR A 120 10.44 12.11 -26.86
CA THR A 120 9.76 12.32 -28.16
C THR A 120 8.79 11.18 -28.48
N SER A 121 9.15 9.93 -28.16
CA SER A 121 8.28 8.76 -28.30
C SER A 121 6.97 8.87 -27.53
N ASN A 122 6.99 9.59 -26.40
CA ASN A 122 5.86 9.78 -25.50
C ASN A 122 5.08 11.08 -25.76
N GLY A 123 5.44 11.82 -26.82
CA GLY A 123 4.78 13.04 -27.26
C GLY A 123 5.47 14.34 -26.83
N GLY A 124 6.57 14.28 -26.06
CA GLY A 124 7.36 15.46 -25.67
C GLY A 124 6.62 16.41 -24.71
N TYR A 125 5.80 15.89 -23.84
CA TYR A 125 5.03 16.66 -22.86
C TYR A 125 5.89 17.10 -21.66
N ASP A 126 5.51 18.17 -21.00
CA ASP A 126 6.09 18.55 -19.72
C ASP A 126 5.70 17.53 -18.62
N PRO A 127 6.66 16.88 -17.95
CA PRO A 127 6.39 15.87 -16.93
C PRO A 127 5.50 16.38 -15.79
N LEU A 128 5.72 17.61 -15.31
CA LEU A 128 4.97 18.16 -14.17
C LEU A 128 3.55 18.55 -14.56
N GLU A 129 3.35 19.00 -15.80
CA GLU A 129 2.01 19.20 -16.35
C GLU A 129 1.28 17.86 -16.45
N ARG A 130 1.95 16.80 -16.95
CA ARG A 130 1.35 15.45 -17.00
C ARG A 130 1.03 14.91 -15.62
N LEU A 131 1.89 15.08 -14.64
CA LEU A 131 1.60 14.73 -13.25
C LEU A 131 0.37 15.47 -12.72
N ALA A 132 0.25 16.77 -13.02
CA ALA A 132 -0.94 17.53 -12.64
C ALA A 132 -2.21 17.03 -13.34
N SER A 133 -2.13 16.68 -14.64
CA SER A 133 -3.23 16.07 -15.40
C SER A 133 -3.64 14.72 -14.82
N LEU A 134 -2.66 13.86 -14.54
CA LEU A 134 -2.86 12.56 -13.93
C LEU A 134 -3.62 12.67 -12.60
N ARG A 135 -3.22 13.62 -11.74
CA ARG A 135 -3.91 13.88 -10.47
C ARG A 135 -5.37 14.31 -10.67
N ARG A 136 -5.64 15.14 -11.69
CA ARG A 136 -7.00 15.56 -12.04
C ARG A 136 -7.87 14.40 -12.53
N VAL A 137 -7.30 13.48 -13.30
CA VAL A 137 -8.04 12.38 -13.93
C VAL A 137 -8.28 11.24 -12.95
N PHE A 138 -7.23 10.75 -12.28
CA PHE A 138 -7.31 9.51 -11.50
C PHE A 138 -7.57 9.72 -10.02
N PHE A 139 -7.40 10.93 -9.49
CA PHE A 139 -7.55 11.24 -8.07
C PHE A 139 -8.60 12.32 -7.78
N ALA A 140 -9.52 12.58 -8.73
CA ALA A 140 -10.57 13.59 -8.59
C ALA A 140 -11.55 13.29 -7.44
N GLY A 141 -11.91 12.01 -7.26
CA GLY A 141 -12.84 11.56 -6.21
C GLY A 141 -12.11 11.23 -4.89
N PRO A 142 -12.81 11.14 -3.76
CA PRO A 142 -12.22 10.85 -2.45
C PRO A 142 -11.85 9.37 -2.27
N GLY A 143 -12.47 8.45 -3.01
CA GLY A 143 -12.26 7.00 -2.92
C GLY A 143 -11.29 6.46 -3.96
N SER A 144 -11.18 5.14 -4.02
CA SER A 144 -10.49 4.42 -5.07
C SER A 144 -11.22 4.51 -6.41
N LEU A 145 -10.59 4.01 -7.47
CA LEU A 145 -11.20 3.75 -8.76
C LEU A 145 -12.00 2.44 -8.73
N GLY A 146 -12.58 2.06 -9.86
CA GLY A 146 -13.44 0.88 -10.00
C GLY A 146 -14.91 1.18 -9.78
N GLN A 147 -15.78 0.17 -10.01
CA GLN A 147 -17.24 0.35 -9.96
C GLN A 147 -17.78 0.46 -8.51
N VAL A 148 -17.08 -0.15 -7.55
CA VAL A 148 -17.43 -0.08 -6.12
C VAL A 148 -16.23 0.53 -5.37
N PRO A 149 -16.17 1.87 -5.24
CA PRO A 149 -15.02 2.54 -4.62
C PRO A 149 -14.84 2.17 -3.15
N LEU A 150 -13.58 2.00 -2.76
CA LEU A 150 -13.16 1.86 -1.37
C LEU A 150 -12.90 3.24 -0.78
N ALA A 151 -13.32 3.48 0.45
CA ALA A 151 -12.96 4.68 1.19
C ALA A 151 -11.47 4.66 1.55
N LEU A 152 -10.78 5.75 1.26
CA LEU A 152 -9.33 5.88 1.46
C LEU A 152 -9.02 7.12 2.28
N GLU A 153 -8.04 7.02 3.17
CA GLU A 153 -7.40 8.18 3.78
C GLU A 153 -6.24 8.62 2.89
N ARG A 154 -6.15 9.90 2.59
CA ARG A 154 -5.10 10.47 1.74
C ARG A 154 -4.18 11.38 2.53
N GLN A 155 -2.91 11.46 2.15
CA GLN A 155 -1.92 12.29 2.81
C GLN A 155 -2.37 13.76 2.97
N PRO A 156 -2.96 14.45 1.97
CA PRO A 156 -3.42 15.83 2.13
C PRO A 156 -4.42 16.05 3.25
N GLN A 157 -5.27 15.07 3.53
CA GLN A 157 -6.29 15.16 4.58
C GLN A 157 -5.68 15.09 5.98
N LEU A 158 -4.56 14.38 6.12
CA LEU A 158 -3.89 14.11 7.39
C LEU A 158 -2.68 15.02 7.61
N MET A 159 -2.09 15.51 6.52
CA MET A 159 -0.86 16.30 6.51
C MET A 159 -0.99 17.49 5.54
N PRO A 160 -1.61 18.60 5.95
CA PRO A 160 -1.85 19.76 5.06
C PRO A 160 -0.60 20.34 4.40
N ALA A 161 0.58 20.18 5.02
CA ALA A 161 1.87 20.59 4.42
C ALA A 161 2.17 19.83 3.12
N PHE A 162 1.54 18.69 2.88
CA PHE A 162 1.70 17.84 1.71
C PHE A 162 0.41 17.76 0.87
N ALA A 163 -0.30 18.88 0.74
CA ALA A 163 -1.63 18.96 0.12
C ALA A 163 -1.70 18.49 -1.34
N ARG A 164 -0.58 18.45 -2.07
CA ARG A 164 -0.55 18.05 -3.48
C ARG A 164 -0.44 16.53 -3.71
N TYR A 165 -0.06 15.74 -2.70
CA TYR A 165 0.25 14.29 -2.87
C TYR A 165 -0.99 13.42 -2.61
N VAL A 166 -2.00 13.59 -3.45
CA VAL A 166 -3.30 12.90 -3.38
C VAL A 166 -3.19 11.40 -3.68
N GLU A 167 -2.12 10.98 -4.33
CA GLU A 167 -1.79 9.61 -4.70
C GLU A 167 -1.21 8.78 -3.53
N ASN A 168 -0.77 9.44 -2.45
CA ASN A 168 -0.38 8.77 -1.22
C ASN A 168 -1.65 8.46 -0.40
N GLN A 169 -2.06 7.20 -0.39
CA GLN A 169 -3.34 6.72 0.14
C GLN A 169 -3.11 5.58 1.14
N ARG A 170 -3.99 5.42 2.13
CA ARG A 170 -3.96 4.27 3.03
C ARG A 170 -5.36 3.81 3.41
N TRP A 171 -5.49 2.55 3.79
CA TRP A 171 -6.73 1.95 4.29
C TRP A 171 -6.43 0.72 5.15
N LEU A 172 -7.39 0.36 5.98
CA LEU A 172 -7.35 -0.86 6.77
C LEU A 172 -8.34 -1.87 6.19
N HIS A 173 -7.91 -3.10 6.01
CA HIS A 173 -8.81 -4.19 5.63
C HIS A 173 -8.52 -5.44 6.46
N GLN A 174 -9.51 -5.90 7.21
CA GLN A 174 -9.43 -7.10 8.07
C GLN A 174 -8.15 -7.17 8.92
N GLY A 175 -7.78 -6.06 9.57
CA GLY A 175 -6.59 -5.97 10.44
C GLY A 175 -5.25 -5.98 9.71
N VAL A 176 -5.23 -5.66 8.42
CA VAL A 176 -4.01 -5.43 7.62
C VAL A 176 -4.02 -3.99 7.15
N GLY A 177 -2.92 -3.28 7.38
CA GLY A 177 -2.71 -1.94 6.88
C GLY A 177 -2.22 -1.96 5.43
N PHE A 178 -2.69 -1.04 4.61
CA PHE A 178 -2.26 -0.85 3.22
C PHE A 178 -1.92 0.62 3.02
N ALA A 179 -0.86 0.90 2.27
CA ALA A 179 -0.54 2.25 1.83
C ALA A 179 0.12 2.24 0.44
N THR A 180 -0.27 3.21 -0.39
CA THR A 180 0.46 3.56 -1.61
C THR A 180 1.45 4.67 -1.33
N VAL A 181 2.60 4.65 -1.99
CA VAL A 181 3.64 5.68 -1.87
C VAL A 181 4.10 6.04 -3.29
N HIS A 182 4.14 7.31 -3.61
CA HIS A 182 4.52 7.77 -4.96
C HIS A 182 6.05 7.71 -5.15
N ILE A 183 6.57 6.51 -5.37
CA ILE A 183 7.98 6.23 -5.69
C ILE A 183 8.00 5.56 -7.05
N VAL A 184 8.69 6.16 -8.01
CA VAL A 184 8.65 5.76 -9.42
C VAL A 184 10.03 5.33 -9.93
N GLY A 185 10.05 4.61 -11.05
CA GLY A 185 11.24 4.28 -11.81
C GLY A 185 12.04 5.50 -12.24
N SER A 186 12.96 5.34 -13.16
CA SER A 186 13.81 6.43 -13.65
C SER A 186 14.51 7.18 -12.51
N ASN A 187 15.10 6.41 -11.58
CA ASN A 187 15.76 6.91 -10.35
C ASN A 187 14.85 7.83 -9.52
N ASN A 188 13.55 7.48 -9.39
CA ASN A 188 12.55 8.28 -8.68
C ASN A 188 12.44 9.72 -9.22
N ALA A 189 12.63 9.91 -10.53
CA ALA A 189 12.67 11.21 -11.20
C ALA A 189 13.76 12.17 -10.66
N LEU A 190 14.75 11.69 -9.93
CA LEU A 190 15.90 12.50 -9.50
C LEU A 190 16.86 12.72 -10.67
N GLU A 191 16.78 13.90 -11.28
CA GLU A 191 17.57 14.27 -12.46
C GLU A 191 18.35 15.56 -12.22
N SER A 192 19.69 15.49 -12.27
CA SER A 192 20.58 16.61 -11.98
C SER A 192 20.57 17.71 -13.03
N ARG A 193 20.21 17.36 -14.28
CA ARG A 193 20.21 18.32 -15.41
C ARG A 193 18.95 19.19 -15.45
N SER A 194 17.96 18.88 -14.63
CA SER A 194 16.73 19.65 -14.51
C SER A 194 16.52 20.11 -13.08
N ALA A 195 16.71 21.41 -12.83
CA ALA A 195 16.45 21.99 -11.52
C ALA A 195 14.99 21.81 -11.07
N GLN A 196 14.06 21.83 -12.02
CA GLN A 196 12.64 21.65 -11.77
C GLN A 196 12.31 20.19 -11.38
N ALA A 197 12.87 19.19 -12.08
CA ALA A 197 12.74 17.79 -11.74
C ALA A 197 13.36 17.49 -10.36
N ALA A 198 14.56 18.02 -10.10
CA ALA A 198 15.20 17.88 -8.80
C ALA A 198 14.37 18.50 -7.65
N ALA A 199 13.80 19.68 -7.85
CA ALA A 199 12.94 20.32 -6.84
C ALA A 199 11.68 19.46 -6.56
N GLU A 200 11.00 18.96 -7.60
CA GLU A 200 9.86 18.05 -7.46
C GLU A 200 10.24 16.80 -6.69
N PHE A 201 11.36 16.17 -7.08
CA PHE A 201 11.85 14.98 -6.39
C PHE A 201 12.04 15.23 -4.88
N PHE A 202 12.75 16.29 -4.50
CA PHE A 202 13.02 16.54 -3.08
C PHE A 202 11.76 16.85 -2.27
N GLU A 203 10.79 17.55 -2.86
CA GLU A 203 9.49 17.81 -2.21
C GLU A 203 8.67 16.53 -2.06
N ARG A 204 8.58 15.72 -3.11
CA ARG A 204 7.83 14.46 -3.08
C ARG A 204 8.50 13.42 -2.19
N ASP A 205 9.83 13.30 -2.22
CA ASP A 205 10.56 12.38 -1.35
C ASP A 205 10.38 12.75 0.13
N GLN A 206 10.34 14.04 0.46
CA GLN A 206 10.02 14.49 1.82
C GLN A 206 8.58 14.11 2.22
N ALA A 207 7.61 14.26 1.32
CA ALA A 207 6.23 13.84 1.54
C ALA A 207 6.14 12.31 1.73
N ASN A 208 6.83 11.54 0.90
CA ASN A 208 6.89 10.08 0.98
C ASN A 208 7.50 9.60 2.30
N ILE A 209 8.61 10.21 2.75
CA ILE A 209 9.23 9.90 4.05
C ILE A 209 8.23 10.13 5.19
N ALA A 210 7.54 11.27 5.19
CA ALA A 210 6.53 11.57 6.21
C ALA A 210 5.36 10.57 6.16
N TRP A 211 4.94 10.18 4.95
CA TRP A 211 3.85 9.25 4.74
C TRP A 211 4.19 7.82 5.16
N ILE A 212 5.38 7.33 4.82
CA ILE A 212 5.87 6.01 5.24
C ILE A 212 5.91 5.94 6.77
N LYS A 213 6.47 6.94 7.45
CA LYS A 213 6.46 7.01 8.92
C LYS A 213 5.05 6.92 9.48
N ALA A 214 4.14 7.76 8.96
CA ALA A 214 2.76 7.77 9.39
C ALA A 214 2.01 6.47 9.09
N ALA A 215 2.36 5.75 8.02
CA ALA A 215 1.78 4.44 7.71
C ALA A 215 2.16 3.39 8.76
N PHE A 216 3.42 3.34 9.20
CA PHE A 216 3.87 2.43 10.26
C PHE A 216 3.26 2.80 11.61
N ASP A 217 3.29 4.07 12.00
CA ASP A 217 2.70 4.55 13.27
C ASP A 217 1.20 4.25 13.33
N TRP A 218 0.49 4.50 12.24
CA TRP A 218 -0.92 4.21 12.11
C TRP A 218 -1.21 2.71 12.16
N ALA A 219 -0.45 1.88 11.42
CA ALA A 219 -0.60 0.44 11.47
C ALA A 219 -0.36 -0.12 12.90
N GLN A 220 0.58 0.47 13.64
CA GLN A 220 0.82 0.14 15.04
C GLN A 220 -0.39 0.52 15.91
N ALA A 221 -0.92 1.73 15.75
CA ALA A 221 -2.09 2.22 16.48
C ALA A 221 -3.35 1.40 16.18
N GLN A 222 -3.52 0.93 14.93
CA GLN A 222 -4.60 0.03 14.51
C GLN A 222 -4.37 -1.43 14.93
N GLN A 223 -3.27 -1.74 15.61
CA GLN A 223 -2.86 -3.11 15.96
C GLN A 223 -2.82 -4.04 14.75
N ALA A 224 -2.47 -3.51 13.57
CA ALA A 224 -2.44 -4.27 12.34
C ALA A 224 -1.50 -5.48 12.47
N ARG A 225 -1.91 -6.61 11.88
CA ARG A 225 -1.14 -7.87 11.90
C ARG A 225 -0.09 -7.94 10.78
N ALA A 226 -0.25 -7.12 9.73
CA ALA A 226 0.69 -6.95 8.62
C ALA A 226 0.52 -5.56 8.01
N LEU A 227 1.52 -5.11 7.25
CA LEU A 227 1.48 -3.87 6.48
C LEU A 227 1.88 -4.15 5.03
N VAL A 228 1.12 -3.60 4.08
CA VAL A 228 1.41 -3.66 2.65
C VAL A 228 1.74 -2.24 2.17
N LEU A 229 2.90 -2.09 1.54
CA LEU A 229 3.34 -0.85 0.91
C LEU A 229 3.45 -1.08 -0.60
N ALA A 230 2.77 -0.28 -1.40
CA ALA A 230 2.75 -0.39 -2.85
C ALA A 230 3.26 0.89 -3.51
N PHE A 231 4.18 0.74 -4.45
CA PHE A 231 4.74 1.82 -5.28
C PHE A 231 5.19 1.22 -6.63
N GLN A 232 5.67 2.02 -7.60
CA GLN A 232 5.97 1.46 -8.92
C GLN A 232 7.43 0.99 -9.03
N ALA A 233 8.42 1.72 -8.54
CA ALA A 233 9.84 1.53 -8.82
C ALA A 233 10.41 0.17 -8.42
N ASP A 234 11.19 -0.49 -9.27
CA ASP A 234 12.15 -1.51 -8.83
C ASP A 234 13.41 -0.84 -8.26
N VAL A 235 13.46 -0.74 -6.94
CA VAL A 235 14.56 -0.06 -6.24
C VAL A 235 15.91 -0.78 -6.37
N PHE A 236 15.93 -1.99 -6.93
CA PHE A 236 17.13 -2.77 -7.22
C PHE A 236 17.54 -2.75 -8.70
N GLU A 237 16.77 -2.09 -9.55
CA GLU A 237 17.10 -2.00 -10.97
C GLU A 237 18.50 -1.40 -11.15
N THR A 238 19.34 -2.09 -11.94
CA THR A 238 20.68 -1.60 -12.25
C THR A 238 20.60 -0.45 -13.22
N ARG A 239 21.08 0.70 -12.82
CA ARG A 239 21.10 1.90 -13.65
C ARG A 239 22.25 1.89 -14.66
N SER A 240 22.00 2.59 -15.76
CA SER A 240 23.03 2.83 -16.78
C SER A 240 24.20 3.65 -16.21
N ALA A 241 25.42 3.37 -16.70
CA ALA A 241 26.60 4.17 -16.40
C ALA A 241 26.50 5.64 -16.87
N TYR A 242 25.51 5.97 -17.70
CA TYR A 242 25.24 7.31 -18.20
C TYR A 242 24.29 8.13 -17.33
N GLU A 243 23.79 7.57 -16.25
CA GLU A 243 22.95 8.31 -15.32
C GLU A 243 23.77 9.15 -14.35
N ASP A 244 23.23 10.33 -14.01
CA ASP A 244 23.94 11.33 -13.18
C ASP A 244 24.07 10.91 -11.71
N PHE A 245 23.19 10.01 -11.25
CA PHE A 245 23.13 9.55 -9.87
C PHE A 245 23.25 8.03 -9.79
N PRO A 246 23.85 7.49 -8.70
CA PRO A 246 23.77 6.05 -8.42
C PRO A 246 22.33 5.58 -8.38
N GLY A 247 22.05 4.33 -8.78
CA GLY A 247 20.70 3.79 -8.86
C GLY A 247 19.88 3.92 -7.56
N TRP A 248 20.54 3.92 -6.42
CA TRP A 248 19.92 4.11 -5.10
C TRP A 248 19.72 5.57 -4.68
N SER A 249 20.24 6.55 -5.41
CA SER A 249 20.19 7.97 -4.98
C SER A 249 18.76 8.45 -4.77
N GLY A 250 17.84 8.16 -5.70
CA GLY A 250 16.43 8.54 -5.62
C GLY A 250 15.63 7.73 -4.59
N PHE A 251 16.16 6.61 -4.11
CA PHE A 251 15.48 5.71 -3.18
C PHE A 251 16.08 5.72 -1.78
N LYS A 252 17.27 6.31 -1.62
CA LYS A 252 18.04 6.23 -0.38
C LYS A 252 17.24 6.70 0.84
N ARG A 253 16.68 7.89 0.79
CA ARG A 253 16.05 8.51 1.96
C ARG A 253 14.70 7.86 2.30
N SER A 254 13.86 7.59 1.30
CA SER A 254 12.53 7.00 1.50
C SER A 254 12.62 5.49 1.78
N ILE A 255 13.46 4.75 1.08
CA ILE A 255 13.57 3.29 1.23
C ILE A 255 14.64 2.91 2.26
N GLU A 256 15.94 3.17 1.97
CA GLU A 256 17.03 2.69 2.82
C GLU A 256 17.03 3.32 4.21
N ASP A 257 16.88 4.65 4.29
CA ASP A 257 16.98 5.39 5.55
C ASP A 257 15.64 5.48 6.32
N THR A 258 14.50 5.14 5.68
CA THR A 258 13.16 5.26 6.32
C THR A 258 12.40 3.94 6.36
N LEU A 259 12.03 3.36 5.21
CA LEU A 259 11.19 2.15 5.17
C LEU A 259 11.87 0.98 5.86
N LEU A 260 13.13 0.67 5.52
CA LEU A 260 13.80 -0.52 6.03
C LEU A 260 14.04 -0.47 7.55
N PRO A 261 14.48 0.65 8.18
CA PRO A 261 14.57 0.74 9.63
C PRO A 261 13.21 0.59 10.33
N LEU A 262 12.15 1.19 9.78
CA LEU A 262 10.80 1.07 10.34
C LEU A 262 10.27 -0.35 10.24
N ALA A 263 10.49 -1.04 9.12
CA ALA A 263 10.11 -2.42 8.94
C ALA A 263 10.85 -3.36 9.90
N ALA A 264 12.15 -3.10 10.14
CA ALA A 264 12.93 -3.84 11.14
C ALA A 264 12.38 -3.64 12.55
N GLN A 265 12.04 -2.41 12.93
CA GLN A 265 11.45 -2.07 14.22
C GLN A 265 10.04 -2.66 14.39
N TRP A 266 9.24 -2.62 13.35
CA TRP A 266 7.87 -3.16 13.31
C TRP A 266 7.83 -4.66 13.60
N GLY A 267 8.75 -5.45 13.05
CA GLY A 267 8.96 -6.88 13.32
C GLY A 267 7.86 -7.82 12.80
N LYS A 268 6.67 -7.32 12.44
CA LYS A 268 5.58 -8.10 11.86
C LYS A 268 5.72 -8.15 10.32
N PRO A 269 4.94 -9.00 9.60
CA PRO A 269 5.03 -9.09 8.15
C PRO A 269 4.80 -7.76 7.45
N VAL A 270 5.71 -7.43 6.53
CA VAL A 270 5.61 -6.32 5.58
C VAL A 270 5.67 -6.89 4.17
N LEU A 271 4.74 -6.51 3.32
CA LEU A 271 4.77 -6.80 1.89
C LEU A 271 5.04 -5.51 1.13
N VAL A 272 6.10 -5.48 0.34
CA VAL A 272 6.41 -4.43 -0.63
C VAL A 272 5.98 -4.92 -2.00
N ILE A 273 5.06 -4.21 -2.65
CA ILE A 273 4.56 -4.52 -4.00
C ILE A 273 5.06 -3.44 -4.94
N HIS A 274 5.69 -3.86 -6.03
CA HIS A 274 6.10 -2.94 -7.09
C HIS A 274 6.12 -3.60 -8.48
N GLY A 275 6.33 -2.81 -9.54
CA GLY A 275 6.48 -3.22 -10.92
C GLY A 275 7.85 -2.88 -11.49
N ASP A 276 7.88 -2.09 -12.57
CA ASP A 276 9.02 -1.48 -13.26
C ASP A 276 9.87 -2.49 -14.06
N SER A 277 10.36 -3.56 -13.45
CA SER A 277 11.17 -4.60 -14.10
C SER A 277 10.36 -5.65 -14.86
N HIS A 278 9.03 -5.63 -14.79
CA HIS A 278 8.09 -6.49 -15.53
C HIS A 278 8.26 -8.01 -15.32
N GLN A 279 9.02 -8.43 -14.29
CA GLN A 279 9.33 -9.83 -14.03
C GLN A 279 8.67 -10.29 -12.74
N PHE A 280 7.67 -11.14 -12.84
CA PHE A 280 7.08 -11.74 -11.63
C PHE A 280 8.14 -12.35 -10.73
N ARG A 281 8.19 -11.87 -9.49
CA ARG A 281 9.12 -12.36 -8.46
C ARG A 281 8.55 -12.19 -7.06
N VAL A 282 8.77 -13.19 -6.24
CA VAL A 282 8.53 -13.14 -4.79
C VAL A 282 9.82 -13.53 -4.08
N ASP A 283 10.39 -12.61 -3.31
CA ASP A 283 11.64 -12.84 -2.59
C ASP A 283 11.76 -11.96 -1.32
N GLN A 284 12.91 -12.02 -0.65
CA GLN A 284 13.23 -11.22 0.53
C GLN A 284 14.63 -10.57 0.36
N PRO A 285 14.78 -9.61 -0.59
CA PRO A 285 16.08 -9.07 -0.94
C PRO A 285 16.55 -7.97 0.02
N PHE A 286 15.66 -7.46 0.87
CA PHE A 286 15.96 -6.32 1.71
C PHE A 286 16.85 -6.68 2.89
N ALA A 287 17.82 -5.81 3.17
CA ALA A 287 18.72 -5.93 4.30
C ALA A 287 18.95 -4.57 4.94
N LEU A 288 19.09 -4.52 6.25
CA LEU A 288 19.50 -3.35 7.01
C LEU A 288 20.88 -3.60 7.60
N ARG A 289 21.87 -2.75 7.25
CA ARG A 289 23.26 -2.91 7.70
C ARG A 289 23.81 -4.32 7.46
N LYS A 290 23.54 -4.89 6.29
CA LYS A 290 23.87 -6.26 5.86
C LYS A 290 23.13 -7.39 6.56
N ALA A 291 22.22 -7.12 7.50
CA ALA A 291 21.36 -8.11 8.12
C ALA A 291 20.06 -8.26 7.31
N PRO A 292 19.73 -9.46 6.78
CA PRO A 292 18.49 -9.69 6.03
C PRO A 292 17.25 -9.38 6.86
N LEU A 293 16.30 -8.66 6.29
CA LEU A 293 14.99 -8.37 6.88
C LEU A 293 13.99 -9.48 6.53
N ARG A 294 13.94 -10.52 7.35
CA ARG A 294 13.11 -11.72 7.11
C ARG A 294 11.61 -11.47 7.19
N ASN A 295 11.20 -10.36 7.78
CA ASN A 295 9.81 -9.96 7.85
C ASN A 295 9.36 -9.09 6.64
N VAL A 296 10.25 -8.74 5.72
CA VAL A 296 9.93 -7.94 4.53
C VAL A 296 9.97 -8.84 3.30
N THR A 297 8.81 -9.08 2.71
CA THR A 297 8.66 -9.78 1.43
C THR A 297 8.48 -8.77 0.32
N ARG A 298 9.15 -9.00 -0.82
CA ARG A 298 8.93 -8.24 -2.05
C ARG A 298 8.08 -9.04 -3.01
N LEU A 299 7.11 -8.38 -3.64
CA LEU A 299 6.37 -8.86 -4.79
C LEU A 299 6.64 -7.91 -5.96
N ILE A 300 7.25 -8.39 -7.03
CA ILE A 300 7.27 -7.72 -8.33
C ILE A 300 6.12 -8.28 -9.15
N VAL A 301 5.23 -7.41 -9.61
CA VAL A 301 4.13 -7.84 -10.48
C VAL A 301 4.64 -8.13 -11.90
N PRO A 302 4.01 -9.07 -12.64
CA PRO A 302 4.29 -9.21 -14.07
C PRO A 302 3.83 -7.98 -14.84
N GLY A 303 4.33 -7.76 -16.05
CA GLY A 303 3.98 -6.60 -16.87
C GLY A 303 4.52 -6.70 -18.29
N ALA A 304 4.32 -5.65 -19.08
CA ALA A 304 4.68 -5.55 -20.49
C ALA A 304 4.07 -6.68 -21.33
N SER A 305 4.86 -7.65 -21.79
CA SER A 305 4.38 -8.80 -22.57
C SER A 305 3.75 -9.91 -21.71
N ASP A 306 3.95 -9.87 -20.40
CA ASP A 306 3.39 -10.82 -19.44
C ASP A 306 2.08 -10.26 -18.87
N VAL A 307 0.98 -10.47 -19.61
CA VAL A 307 -0.35 -9.92 -19.27
C VAL A 307 -1.03 -10.79 -18.22
N ARG A 308 -0.51 -10.75 -17.00
CA ARG A 308 -1.02 -11.47 -15.83
C ARG A 308 -1.13 -10.54 -14.63
N ALA A 309 -1.88 -10.98 -13.63
CA ALA A 309 -1.98 -10.34 -12.32
C ALA A 309 -1.60 -11.33 -11.22
N VAL A 310 -1.42 -10.83 -10.00
CA VAL A 310 -1.08 -11.68 -8.84
C VAL A 310 -2.23 -11.63 -7.84
N ARG A 311 -2.85 -12.78 -7.57
CA ARG A 311 -3.73 -12.97 -6.42
C ARG A 311 -2.86 -13.10 -5.18
N VAL A 312 -3.04 -12.21 -4.23
CA VAL A 312 -2.34 -12.20 -2.94
C VAL A 312 -3.32 -12.62 -1.86
N GLU A 313 -3.11 -13.80 -1.30
CA GLU A 313 -3.87 -14.27 -0.14
C GLU A 313 -3.20 -13.78 1.16
N VAL A 314 -3.97 -13.18 2.03
CA VAL A 314 -3.53 -12.79 3.38
C VAL A 314 -4.11 -13.78 4.38
N ARG A 315 -3.24 -14.57 5.00
CA ARG A 315 -3.62 -15.58 5.99
C ARG A 315 -3.97 -14.93 7.34
N ALA A 316 -4.64 -15.68 8.20
CA ALA A 316 -4.96 -15.27 9.56
C ALA A 316 -3.72 -14.78 10.35
N SER A 317 -2.55 -15.39 10.11
CA SER A 317 -1.27 -15.00 10.70
C SER A 317 -0.68 -13.69 10.21
N GLY A 318 -1.24 -13.08 9.15
CA GLY A 318 -0.66 -11.93 8.44
C GLY A 318 0.37 -12.30 7.37
N GLN A 319 0.66 -13.59 7.17
CA GLN A 319 1.53 -14.06 6.09
C GLN A 319 0.83 -14.00 4.74
N PHE A 320 1.63 -13.88 3.66
CA PHE A 320 1.16 -13.75 2.29
C PHE A 320 1.43 -15.03 1.49
N ALA A 321 0.49 -15.38 0.61
CA ALA A 321 0.67 -16.40 -0.43
C ALA A 321 0.29 -15.79 -1.79
N PHE A 322 0.87 -16.30 -2.86
CA PHE A 322 0.82 -15.66 -4.17
C PHE A 322 0.44 -16.69 -5.24
N GLU A 323 -0.45 -16.30 -6.13
CA GLU A 323 -0.91 -17.09 -7.27
C GLU A 323 -1.07 -16.18 -8.48
N LEU A 324 -0.64 -16.63 -9.65
CA LEU A 324 -0.82 -15.88 -10.89
C LEU A 324 -2.24 -16.05 -11.43
N ILE A 325 -2.80 -14.96 -11.92
CA ILE A 325 -4.06 -14.92 -12.67
C ILE A 325 -3.71 -14.66 -14.13
N ASP A 326 -3.98 -15.64 -14.97
CA ASP A 326 -3.76 -15.53 -16.42
C ASP A 326 -4.88 -14.74 -17.09
N SER A 327 -4.56 -14.06 -18.20
CA SER A 327 -5.55 -13.36 -19.04
C SER A 327 -6.38 -14.29 -19.91
N GLN A 328 -5.96 -15.56 -20.09
CA GLN A 328 -6.62 -16.58 -20.92
C GLN A 328 -7.44 -17.58 -20.12
#